data_8ea9a7ec108571a0576dc0d0684955f9
#
_entry.id   8ea9a7ec108571a0576dc0d0684955f9
#
_cell.length_a   1.000
_cell.length_b   1.000
_cell.length_c   1.000
_cell.angle_alpha   90.00
_cell.angle_beta   90.00
_cell.angle_gamma   90.00
#
_symmetry.space_group_name_H-M   'P 1'
#
loop_
_entity.id
_entity.type
_entity.pdbx_description
1 polymer ?
#
loop_
_entity_poly.entity_id
_entity_poly.type
_entity_poly.pdbx_seq_one_letter_code
_entity_poly.pdbx_strand_id
1 'polypeptide(L)'
;TIMAKSSWEGNCFLNFFNNKSSSGKDDKTIFKSKFTSPYKLLKCSYDQEGRCILPILHTAGGLVGGDLLEFEANIGINSKVLLTTSSAQKVYGSVGRSKINPEGTFSSQKTKISILDNSHLEYLPQETIVFANGLYSQEFNIKISDNSSFLFTDLIRLGRSSAGESIESGVFRSKLEIMRNGNLCDDWEFVDQIELTKFSFEAKSGMDYKPVFGSLIWICEKEFPKTKISYLKEKIKIIFKENNNYLSLGTLENGLSIRFLGTSSQDARKCFFSIWTQIRTVCGFCKPEYQGVWPLQDL
;
A
#
# COMPACT_ATOMS: atom_id res chain seq x y z
N THR A 1 38.96 -13.60 4.13
CA THR A 1 37.78 -14.18 3.48
C THR A 1 36.63 -13.20 3.64
N ILE A 2 36.29 -12.45 2.60
CA ILE A 2 35.12 -11.57 2.56
C ILE A 2 33.94 -12.53 2.53
N MET A 3 33.21 -12.66 3.66
CA MET A 3 31.91 -13.32 3.63
C MET A 3 31.02 -12.47 2.71
N ALA A 4 30.61 -13.03 1.60
CA ALA A 4 29.64 -12.39 0.72
C ALA A 4 28.37 -12.15 1.56
N LYS A 5 27.93 -10.90 1.65
CA LYS A 5 26.66 -10.52 2.29
C LYS A 5 25.56 -11.30 1.57
N SER A 6 24.95 -12.26 2.22
CA SER A 6 23.98 -13.20 1.62
C SER A 6 22.59 -12.58 1.43
N SER A 7 22.41 -11.31 1.78
CA SER A 7 21.14 -10.58 1.73
C SER A 7 21.30 -9.24 1.02
N TRP A 8 20.26 -8.83 0.32
CA TRP A 8 20.22 -7.54 -0.38
C TRP A 8 19.61 -6.47 0.53
N GLU A 9 20.19 -5.27 0.49
CA GLU A 9 19.65 -4.09 1.16
C GLU A 9 19.37 -3.03 0.10
N GLY A 10 18.09 -2.68 -0.07
CA GLY A 10 17.65 -1.64 -0.98
C GLY A 10 17.05 -0.46 -0.23
N ASN A 11 17.45 0.75 -0.60
CA ASN A 11 16.97 1.98 0.01
C ASN A 11 16.36 2.89 -1.04
N CYS A 12 15.22 3.54 -0.72
CA CYS A 12 14.63 4.57 -1.55
C CYS A 12 14.14 5.72 -0.67
N PHE A 13 14.66 6.90 -0.93
CA PHE A 13 14.25 8.14 -0.28
C PHE A 13 13.67 9.09 -1.31
N LEU A 14 12.45 9.60 -1.06
CA LEU A 14 11.74 10.56 -1.89
C LEU A 14 11.37 11.80 -1.07
N ASN A 15 11.60 12.97 -1.62
CA ASN A 15 11.17 14.22 -1.02
C ASN A 15 10.39 15.04 -2.03
N PHE A 16 9.07 15.17 -1.79
CA PHE A 16 8.13 15.89 -2.64
C PHE A 16 7.93 17.31 -2.14
N PHE A 17 7.74 18.24 -3.07
CA PHE A 17 7.44 19.63 -2.75
C PHE A 17 6.64 20.28 -3.86
N ASN A 18 5.76 21.18 -3.50
CA ASN A 18 4.96 21.94 -4.46
C ASN A 18 5.87 23.00 -5.13
N ASN A 19 5.93 22.97 -6.45
CA ASN A 19 6.57 23.98 -7.25
C ASN A 19 5.51 25.00 -7.70
N LYS A 20 5.41 26.10 -6.95
CA LYS A 20 4.49 27.19 -7.29
C LYS A 20 4.96 27.91 -8.55
N SER A 21 4.11 27.93 -9.57
CA SER A 21 4.29 28.80 -10.72
C SER A 21 4.00 30.24 -10.33
N SER A 22 4.80 31.20 -10.84
CA SER A 22 4.57 32.63 -10.65
C SER A 22 3.19 33.10 -11.16
N SER A 23 2.55 32.32 -12.02
CA SER A 23 1.21 32.59 -12.59
C SER A 23 0.07 31.89 -11.83
N GLY A 24 0.35 31.02 -10.85
CA GLY A 24 -0.63 30.25 -10.07
C GLY A 24 -1.44 29.21 -10.88
N LYS A 25 -1.21 29.08 -12.19
CA LYS A 25 -1.99 28.22 -13.08
C LYS A 25 -1.38 26.83 -13.30
N ASP A 26 -0.12 26.61 -12.90
CA ASP A 26 0.62 25.38 -13.19
C ASP A 26 1.35 24.82 -11.95
N ASP A 27 0.70 24.92 -10.79
CA ASP A 27 1.26 24.35 -9.56
C ASP A 27 1.38 22.83 -9.72
N LYS A 28 2.62 22.31 -9.65
CA LYS A 28 2.92 20.88 -9.77
C LYS A 28 3.74 20.42 -8.59
N THR A 29 3.44 19.21 -8.12
CA THR A 29 4.31 18.54 -7.15
C THR A 29 5.48 17.92 -7.87
N ILE A 30 6.69 18.32 -7.50
CA ILE A 30 7.95 17.76 -8.00
C ILE A 30 8.68 17.05 -6.88
N PHE A 31 9.73 16.29 -7.19
CA PHE A 31 10.45 15.53 -6.18
C PHE A 31 11.96 15.48 -6.42
N LYS A 32 12.69 15.22 -5.32
CA LYS A 32 14.07 14.76 -5.33
C LYS A 32 14.13 13.35 -4.80
N SER A 33 15.05 12.54 -5.31
CA SER A 33 15.18 11.14 -4.93
C SER A 33 16.62 10.73 -4.70
N LYS A 34 16.80 9.75 -3.80
CA LYS A 34 18.01 8.99 -3.63
C LYS A 34 17.62 7.53 -3.44
N PHE A 35 18.15 6.65 -4.25
CA PHE A 35 17.81 5.22 -4.16
C PHE A 35 18.98 4.33 -4.56
N THR A 36 18.92 3.10 -4.09
CA THR A 36 19.85 2.02 -4.45
C THR A 36 19.08 0.85 -5.06
N SER A 37 19.78 0.01 -5.84
CA SER A 37 19.19 -1.26 -6.29
C SER A 37 18.70 -2.05 -5.06
N PRO A 38 17.51 -2.72 -5.16
CA PRO A 38 16.76 -3.00 -6.39
C PRO A 38 15.69 -1.95 -6.75
N TYR A 39 15.62 -0.82 -6.06
CA TYR A 39 14.69 0.24 -6.42
C TYR A 39 15.07 0.92 -7.73
N LYS A 40 14.06 1.22 -8.53
CA LYS A 40 14.16 2.09 -9.70
C LYS A 40 12.89 2.91 -9.81
N LEU A 41 13.04 4.19 -10.11
CA LEU A 41 11.91 5.08 -10.37
C LEU A 41 11.64 5.13 -11.87
N LEU A 42 10.37 5.02 -12.24
CA LEU A 42 9.95 5.24 -13.62
C LEU A 42 9.67 6.73 -13.83
N LYS A 43 9.40 7.10 -15.08
CA LYS A 43 9.06 8.47 -15.43
C LYS A 43 7.78 8.89 -14.72
N CYS A 44 7.81 10.00 -13.98
CA CYS A 44 6.62 10.58 -13.38
C CYS A 44 5.73 11.21 -14.45
N SER A 45 4.43 11.18 -14.18
CA SER A 45 3.40 11.91 -14.93
C SER A 45 2.59 12.81 -13.99
N TYR A 46 1.71 13.60 -14.56
CA TYR A 46 0.89 14.55 -13.80
C TYR A 46 -0.55 14.45 -14.24
N ASP A 47 -1.48 14.50 -13.29
CA ASP A 47 -2.88 14.70 -13.58
C ASP A 47 -3.21 16.20 -13.77
N GLN A 48 -4.50 16.49 -14.01
CA GLN A 48 -4.99 17.85 -14.24
C GLN A 48 -4.84 18.76 -13.02
N GLU A 49 -4.62 18.20 -11.83
CA GLU A 49 -4.44 18.93 -10.57
C GLU A 49 -2.97 19.13 -10.20
N GLY A 50 -2.05 18.78 -11.10
CA GLY A 50 -0.62 18.85 -10.83
C GLY A 50 -0.09 17.81 -9.84
N ARG A 51 -0.88 16.74 -9.56
CA ARG A 51 -0.47 15.61 -8.73
C ARG A 51 0.68 14.88 -9.39
N CYS A 52 1.77 14.66 -8.68
CA CYS A 52 2.88 13.84 -9.15
C CYS A 52 2.49 12.36 -9.06
N ILE A 53 2.43 11.69 -10.19
CA ILE A 53 2.18 10.24 -10.30
C ILE A 53 3.52 9.56 -10.54
N LEU A 54 4.02 8.83 -9.53
CA LEU A 54 5.34 8.22 -9.57
C LEU A 54 5.25 6.70 -9.39
N PRO A 55 5.46 5.93 -10.47
CA PRO A 55 5.60 4.48 -10.36
C PRO A 55 7.00 4.09 -9.90
N ILE A 56 7.06 3.13 -8.96
CA ILE A 56 8.28 2.55 -8.42
C ILE A 56 8.41 1.12 -8.92
N LEU A 57 9.59 0.74 -9.33
CA LEU A 57 9.92 -0.60 -9.80
C LEU A 57 10.92 -1.26 -8.85
N HIS A 58 10.68 -2.53 -8.53
CA HIS A 58 11.64 -3.42 -7.87
C HIS A 58 12.29 -4.32 -8.94
N THR A 59 13.59 -4.13 -9.20
CA THR A 59 14.26 -4.73 -10.36
C THR A 59 14.81 -6.15 -10.12
N ALA A 60 14.82 -6.63 -8.88
CA ALA A 60 15.37 -7.95 -8.53
C ALA A 60 14.40 -9.13 -8.76
N GLY A 61 13.23 -8.89 -9.33
CA GLY A 61 12.25 -9.95 -9.62
C GLY A 61 11.49 -10.49 -8.40
N GLY A 62 11.91 -10.20 -7.19
CA GLY A 62 11.29 -10.59 -5.92
C GLY A 62 12.28 -10.60 -4.76
N LEU A 63 11.77 -10.84 -3.56
CA LEU A 63 12.54 -10.91 -2.32
C LEU A 63 12.87 -12.37 -1.97
N VAL A 64 14.06 -12.59 -1.46
CA VAL A 64 14.50 -13.85 -0.86
C VAL A 64 14.79 -13.64 0.62
N GLY A 65 14.85 -14.74 1.38
CA GLY A 65 15.08 -14.66 2.83
C GLY A 65 16.35 -13.86 3.17
N GLY A 66 16.19 -12.90 4.08
CA GLY A 66 17.26 -11.99 4.52
C GLY A 66 17.28 -10.62 3.80
N ASP A 67 16.57 -10.46 2.69
CA ASP A 67 16.50 -9.17 1.99
C ASP A 67 15.78 -8.11 2.83
N LEU A 68 16.31 -6.89 2.81
CA LEU A 68 15.75 -5.72 3.46
C LEU A 68 15.51 -4.59 2.46
N LEU A 69 14.28 -4.11 2.41
CA LEU A 69 13.92 -2.89 1.68
C LEU A 69 13.54 -1.79 2.67
N GLU A 70 14.12 -0.62 2.49
CA GLU A 70 13.75 0.58 3.23
C GLU A 70 13.22 1.64 2.26
N PHE A 71 12.03 2.14 2.55
CA PHE A 71 11.38 3.17 1.75
C PHE A 71 11.00 4.34 2.65
N GLU A 72 11.39 5.55 2.26
CA GLU A 72 11.03 6.76 2.96
C GLU A 72 10.50 7.81 1.98
N ALA A 73 9.38 8.44 2.32
CA ALA A 73 8.80 9.52 1.54
C ALA A 73 8.36 10.68 2.42
N ASN A 74 8.81 11.88 2.07
CA ASN A 74 8.38 13.14 2.67
C ASN A 74 7.50 13.89 1.68
N ILE A 75 6.23 14.08 2.03
CA ILE A 75 5.24 14.81 1.23
C ILE A 75 5.18 16.23 1.79
N GLY A 76 5.84 17.14 1.12
CA GLY A 76 5.97 18.54 1.54
C GLY A 76 4.64 19.30 1.46
N ILE A 77 4.59 20.47 2.08
CA ILE A 77 3.39 21.30 2.19
C ILE A 77 2.77 21.58 0.81
N ASN A 78 1.43 21.50 0.72
CA ASN A 78 0.63 21.69 -0.49
C ASN A 78 0.95 20.70 -1.64
N SER A 79 1.52 19.56 -1.34
CA SER A 79 1.87 18.55 -2.33
C SER A 79 0.75 17.54 -2.54
N LYS A 80 0.56 17.11 -3.80
CA LYS A 80 -0.34 16.03 -4.17
C LYS A 80 0.46 14.94 -4.85
N VAL A 81 0.39 13.73 -4.33
CA VAL A 81 1.22 12.60 -4.80
C VAL A 81 0.38 11.34 -4.93
N LEU A 82 0.59 10.62 -6.01
CA LEU A 82 0.22 9.22 -6.19
C LEU A 82 1.51 8.39 -6.32
N LEU A 83 1.74 7.53 -5.36
CA LEU A 83 2.79 6.51 -5.41
C LEU A 83 2.18 5.16 -5.78
N THR A 84 2.79 4.45 -6.70
CA THR A 84 2.36 3.10 -7.08
C THR A 84 3.56 2.24 -7.47
N THR A 85 3.35 0.96 -7.70
CA THR A 85 4.37 0.06 -8.26
C THR A 85 3.91 -0.47 -9.62
N SER A 86 4.86 -0.84 -10.47
CA SER A 86 4.56 -1.31 -11.83
C SER A 86 4.17 -2.79 -11.89
N SER A 87 4.53 -3.57 -10.87
CA SER A 87 4.31 -5.02 -10.83
C SER A 87 4.12 -5.52 -9.41
N ALA A 88 3.60 -6.75 -9.29
CA ALA A 88 3.48 -7.44 -8.02
C ALA A 88 4.86 -7.66 -7.38
N GLN A 89 4.94 -7.49 -6.06
CA GLN A 89 6.07 -7.87 -5.24
C GLN A 89 6.01 -9.39 -4.99
N LYS A 90 7.04 -10.12 -5.39
CA LYS A 90 7.12 -11.56 -5.12
C LYS A 90 8.01 -11.82 -3.92
N VAL A 91 7.57 -12.72 -3.03
CA VAL A 91 8.35 -13.19 -1.89
C VAL A 91 8.58 -14.68 -2.07
N TYR A 92 9.81 -15.05 -2.36
CA TYR A 92 10.17 -16.43 -2.61
C TYR A 92 10.26 -17.26 -1.33
N GLY A 93 10.14 -18.58 -1.47
CA GLY A 93 10.24 -19.50 -0.35
C GLY A 93 11.62 -19.42 0.35
N SER A 94 11.60 -19.39 1.67
CA SER A 94 12.78 -19.34 2.53
C SER A 94 12.92 -20.60 3.40
N VAL A 95 11.82 -21.08 3.98
CA VAL A 95 11.81 -22.30 4.80
C VAL A 95 12.24 -23.51 3.97
N GLY A 96 13.15 -24.33 4.53
CA GLY A 96 13.66 -25.53 3.90
C GLY A 96 14.66 -25.30 2.74
N ARG A 97 15.03 -24.05 2.46
CA ARG A 97 15.98 -23.73 1.37
C ARG A 97 17.44 -23.88 1.77
N SER A 98 17.77 -23.66 3.03
CA SER A 98 19.13 -23.76 3.55
C SER A 98 19.27 -24.96 4.48
N LYS A 99 20.32 -25.76 4.29
CA LYS A 99 20.68 -26.85 5.24
C LYS A 99 21.19 -26.32 6.57
N ILE A 100 21.77 -25.11 6.58
CA ILE A 100 22.32 -24.47 7.79
C ILE A 100 21.21 -23.78 8.58
N ASN A 101 20.21 -23.21 7.89
CA ASN A 101 19.06 -22.56 8.50
C ASN A 101 17.75 -23.08 7.85
N PRO A 102 17.30 -24.29 8.23
CA PRO A 102 16.10 -24.89 7.65
C PRO A 102 14.81 -24.11 8.00
N GLU A 103 14.78 -23.37 9.11
CA GLU A 103 13.65 -22.52 9.52
C GLU A 103 13.45 -21.31 8.59
N GLY A 104 14.46 -21.01 7.77
CA GLY A 104 14.44 -19.87 6.87
C GLY A 104 14.72 -18.53 7.56
N THR A 105 14.70 -17.48 6.76
CA THR A 105 14.93 -16.09 7.20
C THR A 105 13.85 -15.20 6.61
N PHE A 106 13.33 -14.28 7.40
CA PHE A 106 12.40 -13.28 6.90
C PHE A 106 13.09 -12.32 5.92
N SER A 107 12.43 -12.04 4.81
CA SER A 107 12.65 -10.81 4.06
C SER A 107 11.75 -9.73 4.64
N SER A 108 12.17 -8.48 4.57
CA SER A 108 11.43 -7.39 5.22
C SER A 108 11.42 -6.11 4.40
N GLN A 109 10.34 -5.34 4.57
CA GLN A 109 10.22 -3.99 4.06
C GLN A 109 9.81 -3.04 5.19
N LYS A 110 10.51 -1.92 5.31
CA LYS A 110 10.19 -0.84 6.23
C LYS A 110 9.85 0.41 5.44
N THR A 111 8.69 0.97 5.72
CA THR A 111 8.19 2.17 5.05
C THR A 111 7.94 3.26 6.06
N LYS A 112 8.53 4.44 5.86
CA LYS A 112 8.29 5.64 6.67
C LYS A 112 7.78 6.74 5.77
N ILE A 113 6.65 7.36 6.13
CA ILE A 113 6.05 8.43 5.35
C ILE A 113 5.68 9.57 6.28
N SER A 114 6.04 10.79 5.88
CA SER A 114 5.62 12.03 6.55
C SER A 114 4.81 12.86 5.57
N ILE A 115 3.59 13.26 5.97
CA ILE A 115 2.66 14.05 5.13
C ILE A 115 2.41 15.37 5.85
N LEU A 116 2.94 16.45 5.27
CA LEU A 116 2.87 17.80 5.84
C LEU A 116 1.57 18.49 5.43
N ASP A 117 1.38 19.70 5.93
CA ASP A 117 0.14 20.48 5.82
C ASP A 117 -0.39 20.65 4.40
N ASN A 118 -1.71 20.58 4.24
CA ASN A 118 -2.45 20.69 2.99
C ASN A 118 -1.98 19.72 1.89
N SER A 119 -1.48 18.55 2.29
CA SER A 119 -0.94 17.57 1.36
C SER A 119 -1.77 16.32 1.28
N HIS A 120 -1.74 15.66 0.12
CA HIS A 120 -2.55 14.49 -0.16
C HIS A 120 -1.68 13.40 -0.77
N LEU A 121 -1.57 12.27 -0.09
CA LEU A 121 -0.87 11.10 -0.59
C LEU A 121 -1.85 9.95 -0.86
N GLU A 122 -1.78 9.41 -2.05
CA GLU A 122 -2.34 8.13 -2.43
C GLU A 122 -1.19 7.14 -2.65
N TYR A 123 -1.12 6.09 -1.85
CA TYR A 123 -0.11 5.04 -1.98
C TYR A 123 -0.79 3.73 -2.34
N LEU A 124 -0.72 3.38 -3.62
CA LEU A 124 -1.45 2.29 -4.26
C LEU A 124 -0.47 1.29 -4.89
N PRO A 125 0.30 0.54 -4.08
CA PRO A 125 1.18 -0.51 -4.61
C PRO A 125 0.37 -1.65 -5.22
N GLN A 126 0.98 -2.38 -6.14
CA GLN A 126 0.44 -3.65 -6.63
C GLN A 126 0.55 -4.72 -5.54
N GLU A 127 -0.06 -5.87 -5.78
CA GLU A 127 -0.11 -6.96 -4.81
C GLU A 127 1.26 -7.50 -4.40
N THR A 128 1.35 -7.97 -3.16
CA THR A 128 2.45 -8.81 -2.68
C THR A 128 2.02 -10.28 -2.75
N ILE A 129 2.81 -11.12 -3.43
CA ILE A 129 2.57 -12.56 -3.57
C ILE A 129 3.58 -13.30 -2.70
N VAL A 130 3.11 -13.90 -1.60
CA VAL A 130 3.92 -14.71 -0.71
C VAL A 130 3.82 -16.17 -1.15
N PHE A 131 4.93 -16.75 -1.62
CA PHE A 131 4.99 -18.15 -2.06
C PHE A 131 4.88 -19.10 -0.86
N ALA A 132 4.62 -20.39 -1.11
CA ALA A 132 4.26 -21.39 -0.10
C ALA A 132 5.09 -21.35 1.18
N ASN A 133 6.41 -21.19 1.06
CA ASN A 133 7.35 -21.20 2.17
C ASN A 133 8.04 -19.84 2.36
N GLY A 134 7.42 -18.76 1.87
CA GLY A 134 7.91 -17.39 2.00
C GLY A 134 7.75 -16.86 3.41
N LEU A 135 8.78 -16.21 3.92
CA LEU A 135 8.75 -15.49 5.18
C LEU A 135 8.89 -14.00 4.90
N TYR A 136 7.83 -13.24 5.16
CA TYR A 136 7.82 -11.82 4.86
C TYR A 136 7.20 -10.97 5.97
N SER A 137 7.88 -9.89 6.30
CA SER A 137 7.41 -8.89 7.27
C SER A 137 7.45 -7.50 6.64
N GLN A 138 6.38 -6.74 6.79
CA GLN A 138 6.33 -5.33 6.38
C GLN A 138 5.88 -4.43 7.52
N GLU A 139 6.46 -3.24 7.58
CA GLU A 139 6.16 -2.23 8.58
C GLU A 139 5.93 -0.89 7.89
N PHE A 140 4.81 -0.23 8.23
CA PHE A 140 4.46 1.09 7.75
C PHE A 140 4.30 2.05 8.94
N ASN A 141 5.11 3.09 8.97
CA ASN A 141 5.04 4.17 9.94
C ASN A 141 4.69 5.47 9.22
N ILE A 142 3.48 5.96 9.42
CA ILE A 142 2.94 7.10 8.72
C ILE A 142 2.68 8.23 9.72
N LYS A 143 3.20 9.41 9.45
CA LYS A 143 2.88 10.64 10.17
C LYS A 143 2.14 11.60 9.26
N ILE A 144 1.03 12.14 9.72
CA ILE A 144 0.14 13.00 8.93
C ILE A 144 -0.23 14.26 9.71
N SER A 145 -0.26 15.41 9.04
CA SER A 145 -0.75 16.68 9.62
C SER A 145 -2.28 16.74 9.65
N ASP A 146 -2.85 17.65 10.47
CA ASP A 146 -4.29 17.76 10.72
C ASP A 146 -5.12 18.03 9.46
N ASN A 147 -4.60 18.83 8.55
CA ASN A 147 -5.26 19.27 7.31
C ASN A 147 -4.78 18.52 6.07
N SER A 148 -4.36 17.28 6.25
CA SER A 148 -3.84 16.43 5.17
C SER A 148 -4.59 15.11 5.09
N SER A 149 -4.49 14.42 3.97
CA SER A 149 -5.15 13.13 3.76
C SER A 149 -4.19 12.06 3.23
N PHE A 150 -4.49 10.81 3.57
CA PHE A 150 -3.74 9.64 3.17
C PHE A 150 -4.67 8.52 2.73
N LEU A 151 -4.45 7.98 1.57
CA LEU A 151 -5.10 6.76 1.08
C LEU A 151 -4.03 5.70 0.83
N PHE A 152 -4.27 4.51 1.35
CA PHE A 152 -3.36 3.38 1.23
C PHE A 152 -4.11 2.12 0.86
N THR A 153 -3.57 1.34 -0.07
CA THR A 153 -4.03 -0.02 -0.34
C THR A 153 -2.91 -1.01 -0.10
N ASP A 154 -3.24 -2.14 0.51
CA ASP A 154 -2.35 -3.27 0.67
C ASP A 154 -3.08 -4.53 0.22
N LEU A 155 -2.52 -5.24 -0.74
CA LEU A 155 -3.13 -6.41 -1.33
C LEU A 155 -2.16 -7.59 -1.28
N ILE A 156 -2.55 -8.64 -0.58
CA ILE A 156 -1.72 -9.81 -0.32
C ILE A 156 -2.35 -11.03 -0.97
N ARG A 157 -1.54 -11.79 -1.69
CA ARG A 157 -1.90 -13.12 -2.18
C ARG A 157 -0.99 -14.17 -1.53
N LEU A 158 -1.59 -15.17 -0.94
CA LEU A 158 -0.91 -16.32 -0.35
C LEU A 158 -0.86 -17.49 -1.35
N GLY A 159 0.34 -17.87 -1.76
CA GLY A 159 0.58 -18.92 -2.74
C GLY A 159 0.32 -18.51 -4.19
N ARG A 160 0.78 -19.35 -5.12
CA ARG A 160 0.51 -19.24 -6.55
C ARG A 160 -0.66 -20.15 -6.93
N SER A 161 -1.88 -19.68 -6.75
CA SER A 161 -3.08 -20.49 -6.96
C SER A 161 -3.20 -21.06 -8.39
N SER A 162 -2.66 -20.37 -9.41
CA SER A 162 -2.57 -20.89 -10.78
C SER A 162 -1.67 -22.13 -10.92
N ALA A 163 -0.75 -22.34 -9.97
CA ALA A 163 0.11 -23.52 -9.88
C ALA A 163 -0.36 -24.53 -8.81
N GLY A 164 -1.58 -24.34 -8.25
CA GLY A 164 -2.10 -25.18 -7.17
C GLY A 164 -1.39 -24.99 -5.82
N GLU A 165 -0.60 -23.91 -5.67
CA GLU A 165 0.19 -23.62 -4.49
C GLU A 165 -0.63 -22.80 -3.48
N SER A 166 -0.63 -23.22 -2.23
CA SER A 166 -1.15 -22.46 -1.09
C SER A 166 0.00 -22.07 -0.13
N ILE A 167 -0.31 -21.37 0.95
CA ILE A 167 0.67 -21.13 2.01
C ILE A 167 0.90 -22.44 2.80
N GLU A 168 2.15 -22.89 2.89
CA GLU A 168 2.55 -24.07 3.63
C GLU A 168 3.21 -23.68 4.97
N SER A 169 4.53 -23.57 5.00
CA SER A 169 5.30 -23.08 6.15
C SER A 169 5.60 -21.60 6.06
N GLY A 170 4.96 -20.89 5.11
CA GLY A 170 5.12 -19.44 4.93
C GLY A 170 4.45 -18.65 6.03
N VAL A 171 4.95 -17.43 6.24
CA VAL A 171 4.39 -16.47 7.19
C VAL A 171 4.43 -15.08 6.56
N PHE A 172 3.29 -14.41 6.60
CA PHE A 172 3.18 -12.98 6.28
C PHE A 172 2.86 -12.20 7.55
N ARG A 173 3.63 -11.14 7.80
CA ARG A 173 3.39 -10.18 8.88
C ARG A 173 3.31 -8.78 8.33
N SER A 174 2.33 -8.01 8.80
CA SER A 174 2.18 -6.60 8.49
C SER A 174 1.87 -5.81 9.74
N LYS A 175 2.51 -4.66 9.88
CA LYS A 175 2.22 -3.66 10.91
C LYS A 175 2.05 -2.31 10.23
N LEU A 176 0.89 -1.67 10.43
CA LEU A 176 0.60 -0.33 9.94
C LEU A 176 0.29 0.56 11.14
N GLU A 177 1.03 1.64 11.28
CA GLU A 177 0.85 2.65 12.30
C GLU A 177 0.68 4.01 11.62
N ILE A 178 -0.46 4.65 11.86
CA ILE A 178 -0.74 6.00 11.36
C ILE A 178 -0.95 6.91 12.57
N MET A 179 -0.12 7.93 12.67
CA MET A 179 -0.14 8.92 13.74
C MET A 179 -0.38 10.31 13.16
N ARG A 180 -1.20 11.08 13.82
CA ARG A 180 -1.39 12.49 13.51
C ARG A 180 -0.52 13.35 14.42
N ASN A 181 0.19 14.29 13.82
CA ASN A 181 1.02 15.22 14.58
C ASN A 181 0.10 16.21 15.31
N GLY A 182 -0.02 16.07 16.62
CA GLY A 182 -0.75 17.01 17.47
C GLY A 182 0.17 18.12 17.99
N ASN A 183 -0.42 19.25 18.42
CA ASN A 183 0.33 20.37 18.99
C ASN A 183 0.99 20.05 20.33
N LEU A 184 0.46 19.08 21.08
CA LEU A 184 0.93 18.68 22.41
C LEU A 184 1.51 17.27 22.43
N CYS A 185 0.96 16.36 21.67
CA CYS A 185 1.42 14.97 21.49
C CYS A 185 0.94 14.44 20.16
N ASP A 186 1.59 13.40 19.68
CA ASP A 186 1.13 12.65 18.51
C ASP A 186 -0.07 11.78 18.93
N ASP A 187 -1.15 11.83 18.13
CA ASP A 187 -2.36 11.05 18.34
C ASP A 187 -2.43 9.87 17.37
N TRP A 188 -2.85 8.71 17.86
CA TRP A 188 -3.08 7.54 17.02
C TRP A 188 -4.36 7.71 16.18
N GLU A 189 -4.22 7.63 14.86
CA GLU A 189 -5.35 7.59 13.92
C GLU A 189 -5.75 6.16 13.60
N PHE A 190 -4.76 5.28 13.42
CA PHE A 190 -5.01 3.90 13.05
C PHE A 190 -3.80 3.02 13.36
N VAL A 191 -4.06 1.86 13.94
CA VAL A 191 -3.06 0.79 14.13
C VAL A 191 -3.66 -0.51 13.65
N ASP A 192 -2.90 -1.23 12.85
CA ASP A 192 -3.28 -2.55 12.35
C ASP A 192 -2.08 -3.49 12.42
N GLN A 193 -2.32 -4.72 12.86
CA GLN A 193 -1.31 -5.76 12.90
C GLN A 193 -1.91 -7.07 12.44
N ILE A 194 -1.28 -7.66 11.42
CA ILE A 194 -1.77 -8.87 10.77
C ILE A 194 -0.66 -9.91 10.73
N GLU A 195 -1.01 -11.13 11.06
CA GLU A 195 -0.17 -12.30 10.78
C GLU A 195 -1.01 -13.34 10.04
N LEU A 196 -0.54 -13.75 8.87
CA LEU A 196 -1.18 -14.79 8.06
C LEU A 196 -0.23 -15.99 7.96
N THR A 197 -0.74 -17.13 8.35
CA THR A 197 -0.06 -18.44 8.37
C THR A 197 -0.97 -19.48 7.74
N LYS A 198 -0.51 -20.72 7.61
CA LYS A 198 -1.38 -21.86 7.20
C LYS A 198 -2.61 -21.97 8.09
N PHE A 199 -2.44 -21.79 9.40
CA PHE A 199 -3.57 -21.85 10.34
C PHE A 199 -4.62 -20.78 10.06
N SER A 200 -4.22 -19.53 9.90
CA SER A 200 -5.17 -18.44 9.56
C SER A 200 -5.77 -18.59 8.16
N PHE A 201 -5.03 -19.18 7.21
CA PHE A 201 -5.52 -19.44 5.86
C PHE A 201 -6.65 -20.50 5.85
N GLU A 202 -6.49 -21.58 6.62
CA GLU A 202 -7.46 -22.70 6.68
C GLU A 202 -8.66 -22.38 7.58
N ALA A 203 -8.49 -21.55 8.59
CA ALA A 203 -9.54 -21.25 9.57
C ALA A 203 -10.73 -20.52 8.93
N LYS A 204 -11.96 -21.02 9.20
CA LYS A 204 -13.22 -20.37 8.76
C LYS A 204 -13.37 -18.94 9.32
N SER A 205 -12.89 -18.69 10.54
CA SER A 205 -12.85 -17.36 11.15
C SER A 205 -11.68 -16.50 10.67
N GLY A 206 -10.78 -17.08 9.90
CA GLY A 206 -9.66 -16.42 9.25
C GLY A 206 -9.92 -16.16 7.77
N MET A 207 -9.16 -16.82 6.91
CA MET A 207 -9.23 -16.60 5.45
C MET A 207 -10.18 -17.60 4.74
N ASP A 208 -10.64 -18.67 5.39
CA ASP A 208 -11.56 -19.66 4.83
C ASP A 208 -11.10 -20.14 3.44
N TYR A 209 -9.82 -20.53 3.33
CA TYR A 209 -9.15 -20.96 2.09
C TYR A 209 -9.15 -19.91 0.95
N LYS A 210 -9.39 -18.64 1.25
CA LYS A 210 -9.34 -17.57 0.25
C LYS A 210 -7.95 -16.94 0.22
N PRO A 211 -7.20 -17.07 -0.90
CA PRO A 211 -5.80 -16.67 -0.92
C PRO A 211 -5.55 -15.17 -1.02
N VAL A 212 -6.58 -14.35 -1.21
CA VAL A 212 -6.43 -12.91 -1.42
C VAL A 212 -7.04 -12.15 -0.26
N PHE A 213 -6.19 -11.41 0.44
CA PHE A 213 -6.56 -10.48 1.49
C PHE A 213 -6.17 -9.06 1.09
N GLY A 214 -7.07 -8.11 1.27
CA GLY A 214 -6.83 -6.72 0.93
C GLY A 214 -7.29 -5.75 2.01
N SER A 215 -6.56 -4.64 2.12
CA SER A 215 -6.90 -3.51 2.97
C SER A 215 -6.89 -2.24 2.15
N LEU A 216 -7.90 -1.38 2.33
CA LEU A 216 -7.87 0.01 1.90
C LEU A 216 -8.14 0.87 3.13
N ILE A 217 -7.21 1.77 3.43
CA ILE A 217 -7.30 2.70 4.55
C ILE A 217 -7.33 4.11 3.97
N TRP A 218 -8.30 4.89 4.38
CA TRP A 218 -8.39 6.30 4.05
C TRP A 218 -8.49 7.13 5.32
N ILE A 219 -7.53 8.03 5.51
CA ILE A 219 -7.50 9.04 6.57
C ILE A 219 -7.72 10.39 5.91
N CYS A 220 -8.78 11.08 6.29
CA CYS A 220 -9.10 12.42 5.83
C CYS A 220 -8.55 13.50 6.77
N GLU A 221 -8.69 14.74 6.36
CA GLU A 221 -8.42 15.90 7.19
C GLU A 221 -9.27 15.86 8.46
N LYS A 222 -8.75 16.37 9.58
CA LYS A 222 -9.42 16.34 10.89
C LYS A 222 -10.80 17.04 10.84
N GLU A 223 -10.88 18.14 10.10
CA GLU A 223 -12.12 18.92 9.94
C GLU A 223 -12.94 18.48 8.69
N PHE A 224 -12.67 17.30 8.13
CA PHE A 224 -13.43 16.83 6.97
C PHE A 224 -14.91 16.60 7.32
N PRO A 225 -15.86 17.06 6.51
CA PRO A 225 -17.28 17.00 6.83
C PRO A 225 -17.80 15.57 7.04
N LYS A 226 -18.31 15.29 8.24
CA LYS A 226 -18.84 13.97 8.60
C LYS A 226 -20.02 13.53 7.72
N THR A 227 -20.80 14.49 7.17
CA THR A 227 -21.87 14.24 6.19
C THR A 227 -21.32 13.62 4.91
N LYS A 228 -20.16 14.08 4.42
CA LYS A 228 -19.49 13.51 3.25
C LYS A 228 -18.99 12.09 3.52
N ILE A 229 -18.47 11.83 4.73
CA ILE A 229 -18.09 10.47 5.13
C ILE A 229 -19.31 9.55 5.15
N SER A 230 -20.43 10.00 5.70
CA SER A 230 -21.68 9.23 5.72
C SER A 230 -22.20 8.94 4.31
N TYR A 231 -22.17 9.91 3.43
CA TYR A 231 -22.52 9.73 2.01
C TYR A 231 -21.59 8.71 1.33
N LEU A 232 -20.28 8.82 1.55
CA LEU A 232 -19.30 7.89 0.99
C LEU A 232 -19.55 6.45 1.48
N LYS A 233 -19.89 6.25 2.76
CA LYS A 233 -20.23 4.93 3.31
C LYS A 233 -21.41 4.29 2.56
N GLU A 234 -22.44 5.05 2.24
CA GLU A 234 -23.58 4.52 1.46
C GLU A 234 -23.17 4.13 0.04
N LYS A 235 -22.30 4.91 -0.62
CA LYS A 235 -21.75 4.55 -1.93
C LYS A 235 -20.92 3.27 -1.89
N ILE A 236 -20.08 3.12 -0.87
CA ILE A 236 -19.28 1.89 -0.67
C ILE A 236 -20.17 0.67 -0.42
N LYS A 237 -21.25 0.79 0.35
CA LYS A 237 -22.20 -0.30 0.55
C LYS A 237 -22.86 -0.77 -0.76
N ILE A 238 -23.09 0.13 -1.71
CA ILE A 238 -23.61 -0.23 -3.04
C ILE A 238 -22.56 -1.07 -3.78
N ILE A 239 -21.29 -0.63 -3.81
CA ILE A 239 -20.20 -1.40 -4.40
C ILE A 239 -20.09 -2.80 -3.78
N PHE A 240 -20.29 -2.91 -2.46
CA PHE A 240 -20.25 -4.20 -1.76
C PHE A 240 -21.37 -5.15 -2.20
N LYS A 241 -22.57 -4.63 -2.44
CA LYS A 241 -23.72 -5.46 -2.91
C LYS A 241 -23.50 -6.06 -4.30
N GLU A 242 -22.71 -5.40 -5.12
CA GLU A 242 -22.38 -5.84 -6.47
C GLU A 242 -21.19 -6.80 -6.50
N ASN A 243 -20.58 -7.08 -5.35
CA ASN A 243 -19.38 -7.89 -5.25
C ASN A 243 -19.66 -9.19 -4.49
N ASN A 244 -19.24 -10.32 -5.05
CA ASN A 244 -19.43 -11.65 -4.47
C ASN A 244 -18.34 -12.06 -3.46
N ASN A 245 -17.43 -11.15 -3.11
CA ASN A 245 -16.36 -11.39 -2.16
C ASN A 245 -16.76 -10.94 -0.74
N TYR A 246 -15.98 -11.34 0.26
CA TYR A 246 -16.20 -10.88 1.63
C TYR A 246 -15.60 -9.48 1.79
N LEU A 247 -16.45 -8.54 2.13
CA LEU A 247 -16.09 -7.13 2.28
C LEU A 247 -16.56 -6.62 3.64
N SER A 248 -15.74 -5.83 4.28
CA SER A 248 -16.12 -5.13 5.51
C SER A 248 -15.73 -3.66 5.46
N LEU A 249 -16.54 -2.83 6.10
CA LEU A 249 -16.35 -1.39 6.21
C LEU A 249 -16.28 -0.98 7.67
N GLY A 250 -15.12 -0.52 8.11
CA GLY A 250 -14.89 0.09 9.41
C GLY A 250 -14.93 1.61 9.32
N THR A 251 -15.49 2.25 10.34
CA THR A 251 -15.46 3.71 10.47
C THR A 251 -14.34 4.07 11.44
N LEU A 252 -13.45 4.95 11.02
CA LEU A 252 -12.41 5.54 11.84
C LEU A 252 -12.87 6.92 12.32
N GLU A 253 -12.17 7.51 13.28
CA GLU A 253 -12.47 8.86 13.74
C GLU A 253 -12.42 9.87 12.58
N ASN A 254 -11.35 9.79 11.76
CA ASN A 254 -11.15 10.65 10.61
C ASN A 254 -10.92 9.82 9.34
N GLY A 255 -11.87 8.94 8.98
CA GLY A 255 -11.72 8.14 7.78
C GLY A 255 -12.47 6.83 7.77
N LEU A 256 -12.01 5.93 6.92
CA LEU A 256 -12.61 4.61 6.72
C LEU A 256 -11.53 3.53 6.55
N SER A 257 -11.84 2.33 7.01
CA SER A 257 -11.08 1.11 6.71
C SER A 257 -11.94 0.11 5.98
N ILE A 258 -11.43 -0.44 4.90
CA ILE A 258 -12.10 -1.46 4.10
C ILE A 258 -11.23 -2.70 4.08
N ARG A 259 -11.86 -3.87 4.26
CA ARG A 259 -11.21 -5.17 4.13
C ARG A 259 -11.85 -5.95 3.00
N PHE A 260 -11.00 -6.64 2.26
CA PHE A 260 -11.38 -7.56 1.20
C PHE A 260 -10.82 -8.95 1.50
N LEU A 261 -11.64 -9.98 1.29
CA LEU A 261 -11.21 -11.37 1.33
C LEU A 261 -11.86 -12.12 0.16
N GLY A 262 -11.05 -12.75 -0.67
CA GLY A 262 -11.54 -13.43 -1.86
C GLY A 262 -10.50 -14.33 -2.54
N THR A 263 -10.79 -14.70 -3.77
CA THR A 263 -9.93 -15.60 -4.56
C THR A 263 -9.17 -14.90 -5.68
N SER A 264 -9.61 -13.70 -6.05
CA SER A 264 -9.10 -12.95 -7.20
C SER A 264 -8.48 -11.60 -6.77
N SER A 265 -7.20 -11.41 -7.06
CA SER A 265 -6.54 -10.10 -6.90
C SER A 265 -7.13 -9.07 -7.87
N GLN A 266 -7.61 -9.49 -9.04
CA GLN A 266 -8.26 -8.61 -10.00
C GLN A 266 -9.56 -8.04 -9.44
N ASP A 267 -10.39 -8.87 -8.79
CA ASP A 267 -11.64 -8.40 -8.16
C ASP A 267 -11.34 -7.43 -7.01
N ALA A 268 -10.30 -7.71 -6.22
CA ALA A 268 -9.86 -6.79 -5.17
C ALA A 268 -9.44 -5.44 -5.74
N ARG A 269 -8.65 -5.43 -6.81
CA ARG A 269 -8.21 -4.18 -7.47
C ARG A 269 -9.39 -3.41 -8.07
N LYS A 270 -10.34 -4.08 -8.74
CA LYS A 270 -11.57 -3.45 -9.27
C LYS A 270 -12.40 -2.82 -8.15
N CYS A 271 -12.60 -3.56 -7.06
CA CYS A 271 -13.31 -3.08 -5.88
C CYS A 271 -12.62 -1.83 -5.29
N PHE A 272 -11.31 -1.88 -5.06
CA PHE A 272 -10.56 -0.77 -4.50
C PHE A 272 -10.49 0.44 -5.44
N PHE A 273 -10.39 0.22 -6.75
CA PHE A 273 -10.46 1.29 -7.74
C PHE A 273 -11.80 2.03 -7.70
N SER A 274 -12.90 1.27 -7.61
CA SER A 274 -14.24 1.85 -7.49
C SER A 274 -14.39 2.68 -6.21
N ILE A 275 -13.89 2.17 -5.08
CA ILE A 275 -13.90 2.88 -3.79
C ILE A 275 -13.02 4.13 -3.84
N TRP A 276 -11.82 4.04 -4.39
CA TRP A 276 -10.91 5.14 -4.58
C TRP A 276 -11.53 6.26 -5.42
N THR A 277 -12.26 5.90 -6.49
CA THR A 277 -13.02 6.84 -7.32
C THR A 277 -14.06 7.59 -6.49
N GLN A 278 -14.79 6.92 -5.59
CA GLN A 278 -15.75 7.57 -4.71
C GLN A 278 -15.07 8.49 -3.69
N ILE A 279 -13.95 8.07 -3.11
CA ILE A 279 -13.15 8.89 -2.18
C ILE A 279 -12.69 10.17 -2.88
N ARG A 280 -12.10 10.09 -4.06
CA ARG A 280 -11.69 11.28 -4.83
C ARG A 280 -12.87 12.21 -5.11
N THR A 281 -14.01 11.65 -5.47
CA THR A 281 -15.23 12.45 -5.75
C THR A 281 -15.67 13.25 -4.53
N VAL A 282 -15.72 12.66 -3.34
CA VAL A 282 -16.11 13.39 -2.10
C VAL A 282 -15.06 14.39 -1.64
N CYS A 283 -13.79 14.14 -1.93
CA CYS A 283 -12.70 15.09 -1.68
C CYS A 283 -12.66 16.25 -2.69
N GLY A 284 -13.44 16.17 -3.78
CA GLY A 284 -13.42 17.19 -4.83
C GLY A 284 -12.24 17.09 -5.78
N PHE A 285 -11.57 15.93 -5.83
CA PHE A 285 -10.48 15.66 -6.76
C PHE A 285 -11.02 15.16 -8.12
N CYS A 286 -10.22 15.30 -9.17
CA CYS A 286 -10.54 14.71 -10.46
C CYS A 286 -10.68 13.17 -10.35
N LYS A 287 -11.48 12.57 -11.22
CA LYS A 287 -11.58 11.10 -11.26
C LYS A 287 -10.22 10.48 -11.51
N PRO A 288 -9.92 9.33 -10.85
CA PRO A 288 -8.65 8.67 -11.09
C PRO A 288 -8.62 8.06 -12.50
N GLU A 289 -7.44 8.11 -13.12
CA GLU A 289 -7.16 7.40 -14.35
C GLU A 289 -6.45 6.08 -14.05
N TYR A 290 -6.74 5.04 -14.84
CA TYR A 290 -6.01 3.79 -14.76
C TYR A 290 -4.56 4.02 -15.19
N GLN A 291 -3.61 3.59 -14.37
CA GLN A 291 -2.21 3.84 -14.64
C GLN A 291 -1.67 2.85 -15.67
N GLY A 292 -1.07 3.36 -16.76
CA GLY A 292 -0.55 2.52 -17.85
C GLY A 292 0.54 1.53 -17.46
N VAL A 293 1.12 1.66 -16.26
CA VAL A 293 2.08 0.71 -15.69
C VAL A 293 1.42 -0.46 -14.97
N TRP A 294 0.12 -0.39 -14.72
CA TRP A 294 -0.62 -1.46 -14.07
C TRP A 294 -0.96 -2.59 -15.05
N PRO A 295 -1.13 -3.84 -14.57
CA PRO A 295 -1.53 -4.93 -15.43
C PRO A 295 -2.85 -4.59 -16.16
N LEU A 296 -2.90 -4.91 -17.45
CA LEU A 296 -4.12 -4.77 -18.24
C LEU A 296 -5.28 -5.51 -17.56
N GLN A 297 -6.38 -4.83 -17.40
CA GLN A 297 -7.61 -5.37 -16.81
C GLN A 297 -8.79 -4.95 -17.68
N ASP A 298 -9.74 -5.84 -17.84
CA ASP A 298 -11.08 -5.47 -18.30
C ASP A 298 -11.76 -4.70 -17.15
N LEU A 299 -11.73 -3.38 -17.25
CA LEU A 299 -12.38 -2.47 -16.29
C LEU A 299 -13.88 -2.34 -16.58
#